data_f1644f606196f1147204d5f6cfb9a96a
#
_entry.id   f1644f606196f1147204d5f6cfb9a96a
#
_cell.length_a   1.000
_cell.length_b   1.000
_cell.length_c   1.000
_cell.angle_alpha   90.00
_cell.angle_beta   90.00
_cell.angle_gamma   90.00
#
_symmetry.space_group_name_H-M   'P 1'
#
loop_
_entity.id
_entity.type
_entity.pdbx_description
1 polymer ?
#
loop_
_entity_poly.entity_id
_entity_poly.type
_entity_poly.pdbx_seq_one_letter_code
_entity_poly.pdbx_strand_id
1 'polypeptide(L)'
;LQVGYYPYFHEIKNESIYKVTLEQNVHTTIESDLSSIYPQLTGASIQKIKQLLTFIANAVPFTPNWNHIKTVIDIGDMRTLKTYFSHLEDAELIQSISKSTDKFNKLESPSEIYLNNPNQLFAIASDTPQTGTVREIFFLNMLSQSHIVSLPEKGDCLVDGKWLFEIGGKNK
;
A
#
# COMPACT_ATOMS: atom_id res chain seq x y z
N LEU A 1 8.04 0.94 14.63
CA LEU A 1 7.31 0.71 13.37
C LEU A 1 5.90 1.30 13.37
N GLN A 2 5.30 1.47 14.54
CA GLN A 2 3.96 2.05 14.69
C GLN A 2 3.95 3.55 14.43
N VAL A 3 5.00 4.24 14.80
CA VAL A 3 5.20 5.68 14.64
C VAL A 3 6.65 5.97 14.21
N GLY A 4 6.92 7.21 13.80
CA GLY A 4 8.28 7.69 13.55
C GLY A 4 8.76 7.61 12.11
N TYR A 5 7.98 7.08 11.18
CA TYR A 5 8.29 7.14 9.75
C TYR A 5 8.27 8.60 9.24
N TYR A 6 7.28 9.36 9.71
CA TYR A 6 7.15 10.78 9.36
C TYR A 6 7.76 11.66 10.47
N PRO A 7 8.67 12.60 10.11
CA PRO A 7 9.39 13.41 11.10
C PRO A 7 8.51 14.22 12.06
N TYR A 8 7.32 14.63 11.63
CA TYR A 8 6.42 15.41 12.48
C TYR A 8 5.91 14.66 13.73
N PHE A 9 6.15 13.35 13.85
CA PHE A 9 5.92 12.63 15.11
C PHE A 9 6.72 13.23 16.28
N HIS A 10 7.92 13.75 16.03
CA HIS A 10 8.73 14.39 17.05
C HIS A 10 8.09 15.65 17.65
N GLU A 11 7.24 16.32 16.87
CA GLU A 11 6.49 17.50 17.30
C GLU A 11 5.21 17.14 18.03
N ILE A 12 4.45 16.16 17.50
CA ILE A 12 3.14 15.76 18.03
C ILE A 12 3.28 14.97 19.35
N LYS A 13 4.22 14.03 19.46
CA LYS A 13 4.52 13.18 20.64
C LYS A 13 3.35 12.36 21.24
N ASN A 14 2.14 12.51 20.71
CA ASN A 14 0.95 11.78 21.13
C ASN A 14 0.52 10.85 19.99
N GLU A 15 0.53 9.54 20.25
CA GLU A 15 0.26 8.52 19.24
C GLU A 15 -1.14 8.62 18.64
N SER A 16 -2.15 8.96 19.44
CA SER A 16 -3.52 9.08 18.95
C SER A 16 -3.67 10.30 18.04
N ILE A 17 -3.09 11.44 18.41
CA ILE A 17 -3.09 12.65 17.58
C ILE A 17 -2.26 12.40 16.31
N TYR A 18 -1.11 11.72 16.42
CA TYR A 18 -0.28 11.37 15.27
C TYR A 18 -1.05 10.52 14.26
N LYS A 19 -1.79 9.49 14.71
CA LYS A 19 -2.60 8.64 13.82
C LYS A 19 -3.67 9.45 13.10
N VAL A 20 -4.42 10.27 13.81
CA VAL A 20 -5.45 11.13 13.22
C VAL A 20 -4.83 12.11 12.22
N THR A 21 -3.68 12.72 12.55
CA THR A 21 -2.97 13.62 11.64
C THR A 21 -2.51 12.89 10.39
N LEU A 22 -1.98 11.67 10.53
CA LEU A 22 -1.54 10.86 9.39
C LEU A 22 -2.71 10.46 8.50
N GLU A 23 -3.83 10.03 9.07
CA GLU A 23 -5.05 9.72 8.33
C GLU A 23 -5.55 10.96 7.57
N GLN A 24 -5.57 12.12 8.20
CA GLN A 24 -5.92 13.39 7.55
C GLN A 24 -4.97 13.73 6.39
N ASN A 25 -3.67 13.54 6.57
CA ASN A 25 -2.69 13.78 5.51
C ASN A 25 -2.92 12.84 4.32
N VAL A 26 -3.19 11.55 4.56
CA VAL A 26 -3.55 10.60 3.50
C VAL A 26 -4.82 11.04 2.75
N HIS A 27 -5.85 11.49 3.47
CA HIS A 27 -7.05 12.02 2.84
C HIS A 27 -6.77 13.28 2.03
N THR A 28 -5.93 14.19 2.53
CA THR A 28 -5.52 15.41 1.80
C THR A 28 -4.76 15.06 0.53
N THR A 29 -3.86 14.07 0.57
CA THR A 29 -3.15 13.58 -0.62
C THR A 29 -4.14 13.10 -1.70
N ILE A 30 -5.16 12.32 -1.31
CA ILE A 30 -6.15 11.83 -2.29
C ILE A 30 -7.08 12.96 -2.78
N GLU A 31 -7.50 13.87 -1.90
CA GLU A 31 -8.47 14.93 -2.23
C GLU A 31 -7.84 16.08 -3.00
N SER A 32 -6.64 16.50 -2.63
CA SER A 32 -6.00 17.70 -3.14
C SER A 32 -4.88 17.39 -4.12
N ASP A 33 -3.90 16.55 -3.73
CA ASP A 33 -2.71 16.35 -4.53
C ASP A 33 -3.03 15.55 -5.79
N LEU A 34 -3.77 14.42 -5.66
CA LEU A 34 -4.21 13.65 -6.82
C LEU A 34 -5.14 14.45 -7.74
N SER A 35 -6.05 15.27 -7.18
CA SER A 35 -6.93 16.11 -7.99
C SER A 35 -6.17 17.19 -8.75
N SER A 36 -5.06 17.68 -8.20
CA SER A 36 -4.19 18.64 -8.88
C SER A 36 -3.43 18.02 -10.05
N ILE A 37 -3.01 16.75 -9.91
CA ILE A 37 -2.29 15.99 -10.95
C ILE A 37 -3.28 15.44 -12.00
N TYR A 38 -4.45 14.99 -11.55
CA TYR A 38 -5.50 14.38 -12.36
C TYR A 38 -6.81 15.18 -12.29
N PRO A 39 -6.92 16.34 -12.97
CA PRO A 39 -8.08 17.25 -12.86
C PRO A 39 -9.41 16.63 -13.30
N GLN A 40 -9.39 15.50 -14.02
CA GLN A 40 -10.57 14.75 -14.43
C GLN A 40 -11.21 13.93 -13.31
N LEU A 41 -10.56 13.80 -12.13
CA LEU A 41 -11.13 13.08 -11.00
C LEU A 41 -12.32 13.85 -10.44
N THR A 42 -13.47 13.19 -10.41
CA THR A 42 -14.69 13.72 -9.78
C THR A 42 -14.70 13.45 -8.27
N GLY A 43 -15.55 14.14 -7.53
CA GLY A 43 -15.76 13.83 -6.11
C GLY A 43 -16.18 12.36 -5.87
N ALA A 44 -16.96 11.77 -6.78
CA ALA A 44 -17.30 10.35 -6.73
C ALA A 44 -16.08 9.45 -6.93
N SER A 45 -15.17 9.80 -7.86
CA SER A 45 -13.91 9.08 -8.07
C SER A 45 -13.02 9.13 -6.82
N ILE A 46 -12.89 10.30 -6.21
CA ILE A 46 -12.13 10.50 -4.96
C ILE A 46 -12.66 9.58 -3.84
N GLN A 47 -13.99 9.52 -3.67
CA GLN A 47 -14.59 8.62 -2.67
C GLN A 47 -14.30 7.15 -2.96
N LYS A 48 -14.36 6.72 -4.22
CA LYS A 48 -14.01 5.34 -4.61
C LYS A 48 -12.52 5.02 -4.36
N ILE A 49 -11.61 5.97 -4.61
CA ILE A 49 -10.19 5.82 -4.32
C ILE A 49 -9.95 5.66 -2.81
N LYS A 50 -10.62 6.45 -1.97
CA LYS A 50 -10.55 6.31 -0.51
C LYS A 50 -11.08 4.96 -0.03
N GLN A 51 -12.23 4.52 -0.54
CA GLN A 51 -12.79 3.20 -0.23
C GLN A 51 -11.81 2.08 -0.64
N LEU A 52 -11.18 2.20 -1.80
CA LEU A 52 -10.18 1.26 -2.28
C LEU A 52 -8.96 1.21 -1.36
N LEU A 53 -8.43 2.36 -0.91
CA LEU A 53 -7.31 2.39 0.03
C LEU A 53 -7.67 1.75 1.38
N THR A 54 -8.87 2.02 1.90
CA THR A 54 -9.36 1.39 3.14
C THR A 54 -9.50 -0.13 2.97
N PHE A 55 -10.03 -0.59 1.83
CA PHE A 55 -10.09 -2.02 1.51
C PHE A 55 -8.69 -2.64 1.51
N ILE A 56 -7.73 -2.02 0.83
CA ILE A 56 -6.34 -2.48 0.77
C ILE A 56 -5.74 -2.55 2.17
N ALA A 57 -5.88 -1.51 3.00
CA ALA A 57 -5.32 -1.45 4.34
C ALA A 57 -5.81 -2.59 5.26
N ASN A 58 -7.03 -3.08 5.05
CA ASN A 58 -7.59 -4.19 5.82
C ASN A 58 -7.28 -5.58 5.21
N ALA A 59 -6.76 -5.64 3.99
CA ALA A 59 -6.50 -6.90 3.28
C ALA A 59 -5.01 -7.26 3.17
N VAL A 60 -4.09 -6.29 3.32
CA VAL A 60 -2.64 -6.48 3.06
C VAL A 60 -1.97 -7.47 4.03
N PRO A 61 -0.97 -8.26 3.54
CA PRO A 61 -0.62 -8.44 2.14
C PRO A 61 -1.62 -9.34 1.42
N PHE A 62 -1.92 -9.08 0.15
CA PHE A 62 -2.85 -9.94 -0.59
C PHE A 62 -2.57 -9.96 -2.10
N THR A 63 -2.91 -11.09 -2.73
CA THR A 63 -2.97 -11.21 -4.18
C THR A 63 -4.32 -10.64 -4.66
N PRO A 64 -4.35 -9.65 -5.56
CA PRO A 64 -5.60 -8.98 -5.92
C PRO A 64 -6.54 -9.88 -6.71
N ASN A 65 -7.74 -10.09 -6.19
CA ASN A 65 -8.88 -10.58 -6.97
C ASN A 65 -9.66 -9.38 -7.53
N TRP A 66 -9.30 -8.97 -8.74
CA TRP A 66 -9.82 -7.76 -9.38
C TRP A 66 -11.35 -7.73 -9.49
N ASN A 67 -11.98 -8.86 -9.79
CA ASN A 67 -13.45 -8.94 -9.89
C ASN A 67 -14.12 -8.75 -8.53
N HIS A 68 -13.56 -9.34 -7.49
CA HIS A 68 -14.04 -9.16 -6.12
C HIS A 68 -13.92 -7.70 -5.68
N ILE A 69 -12.73 -7.09 -5.85
CA ILE A 69 -12.48 -5.69 -5.50
C ILE A 69 -13.44 -4.76 -6.26
N LYS A 70 -13.58 -4.97 -7.57
CA LYS A 70 -14.51 -4.20 -8.41
C LYS A 70 -15.94 -4.22 -7.86
N THR A 71 -16.38 -5.39 -7.40
CA THR A 71 -17.73 -5.56 -6.84
C THR A 71 -17.85 -4.89 -5.49
N VAL A 72 -16.89 -5.08 -4.58
CA VAL A 72 -16.92 -4.50 -3.22
C VAL A 72 -16.88 -2.98 -3.26
N ILE A 73 -16.05 -2.41 -4.12
CA ILE A 73 -15.91 -0.95 -4.27
C ILE A 73 -17.03 -0.37 -5.18
N ASP A 74 -17.83 -1.22 -5.80
CA ASP A 74 -18.89 -0.81 -6.74
C ASP A 74 -18.35 0.07 -7.88
N ILE A 75 -17.38 -0.45 -8.63
CA ILE A 75 -16.79 0.19 -9.82
C ILE A 75 -17.31 -0.52 -11.07
N GLY A 76 -17.83 0.25 -12.03
CA GLY A 76 -18.49 -0.29 -13.22
C GLY A 76 -17.56 -1.09 -14.15
N ASP A 77 -16.31 -0.65 -14.32
CA ASP A 77 -15.38 -1.29 -15.25
C ASP A 77 -13.98 -1.53 -14.64
N MET A 78 -13.29 -2.52 -15.21
CA MET A 78 -11.98 -2.96 -14.75
C MET A 78 -10.86 -1.93 -15.01
N ARG A 79 -10.98 -1.15 -16.09
CA ARG A 79 -9.98 -0.13 -16.45
C ARG A 79 -9.98 0.96 -15.39
N THR A 80 -11.16 1.44 -15.00
CA THR A 80 -11.31 2.45 -13.93
C THR A 80 -10.72 1.96 -12.60
N LEU A 81 -10.98 0.70 -12.22
CA LEU A 81 -10.39 0.12 -11.01
C LEU A 81 -8.85 0.13 -11.08
N LYS A 82 -8.27 -0.35 -12.18
CA LYS A 82 -6.80 -0.36 -12.36
C LYS A 82 -6.22 1.07 -12.39
N THR A 83 -6.93 2.04 -12.96
CA THR A 83 -6.53 3.45 -12.93
C THR A 83 -6.48 3.97 -11.48
N TYR A 84 -7.46 3.63 -10.64
CA TYR A 84 -7.45 4.04 -9.22
C TYR A 84 -6.31 3.40 -8.44
N PHE A 85 -5.97 2.13 -8.74
CA PHE A 85 -4.77 1.51 -8.19
C PHE A 85 -3.50 2.27 -8.60
N SER A 86 -3.34 2.61 -9.89
CA SER A 86 -2.20 3.41 -10.36
C SER A 86 -2.11 4.75 -9.65
N HIS A 87 -3.24 5.44 -9.43
CA HIS A 87 -3.24 6.70 -8.69
C HIS A 87 -2.79 6.54 -7.23
N LEU A 88 -3.13 5.44 -6.57
CA LEU A 88 -2.65 5.15 -5.22
C LEU A 88 -1.15 4.80 -5.20
N GLU A 89 -0.63 4.15 -6.24
CA GLU A 89 0.81 3.91 -6.41
C GLU A 89 1.57 5.20 -6.68
N ASP A 90 1.08 6.04 -7.60
CA ASP A 90 1.66 7.34 -7.93
C ASP A 90 1.70 8.29 -6.73
N ALA A 91 0.73 8.18 -5.82
CA ALA A 91 0.67 8.89 -4.55
C ALA A 91 1.52 8.26 -3.44
N GLU A 92 2.26 7.20 -3.72
CA GLU A 92 3.07 6.44 -2.75
C GLU A 92 2.26 5.98 -1.52
N LEU A 93 0.99 5.66 -1.70
CA LEU A 93 0.13 5.12 -0.63
C LEU A 93 0.15 3.59 -0.61
N ILE A 94 0.36 2.97 -1.76
CA ILE A 94 0.50 1.52 -1.91
C ILE A 94 1.75 1.19 -2.74
N GLN A 95 2.20 -0.06 -2.65
CA GLN A 95 3.22 -0.62 -3.52
C GLN A 95 2.81 -2.00 -4.01
N SER A 96 3.06 -2.26 -5.28
CA SER A 96 2.80 -3.55 -5.93
C SER A 96 4.10 -4.31 -6.12
N ILE A 97 4.13 -5.57 -5.69
CA ILE A 97 5.26 -6.46 -5.86
C ILE A 97 4.88 -7.56 -6.86
N SER A 98 5.71 -7.77 -7.87
CA SER A 98 5.53 -8.80 -8.89
C SER A 98 6.53 -9.95 -8.73
N LYS A 99 6.21 -11.12 -9.27
CA LYS A 99 7.16 -12.23 -9.33
C LYS A 99 8.38 -11.85 -10.16
N SER A 100 9.53 -12.40 -9.81
CA SER A 100 10.80 -12.15 -10.53
C SER A 100 10.76 -12.61 -11.99
N THR A 101 9.85 -13.52 -12.35
CA THR A 101 9.61 -14.02 -13.70
C THR A 101 8.80 -13.07 -14.57
N ASP A 102 8.03 -12.15 -13.97
CA ASP A 102 7.04 -11.30 -14.67
C ASP A 102 7.64 -9.95 -15.07
N LYS A 103 8.71 -9.96 -15.87
CA LYS A 103 9.46 -8.75 -16.26
C LYS A 103 8.65 -7.68 -17.01
N PHE A 104 7.51 -8.03 -17.61
CA PHE A 104 6.74 -7.14 -18.48
C PHE A 104 5.36 -6.73 -17.94
N ASN A 105 4.85 -7.33 -16.86
CA ASN A 105 3.46 -7.14 -16.42
C ASN A 105 3.30 -6.54 -15.02
N LYS A 106 4.29 -5.79 -14.53
CA LYS A 106 4.27 -5.24 -13.15
C LYS A 106 3.01 -4.42 -12.82
N LEU A 107 2.52 -3.63 -13.79
CA LEU A 107 1.35 -2.75 -13.61
C LEU A 107 0.02 -3.45 -13.92
N GLU A 108 0.02 -4.47 -14.79
CA GLU A 108 -1.23 -5.09 -15.22
C GLU A 108 -1.75 -6.19 -14.27
N SER A 109 -0.83 -6.87 -13.57
CA SER A 109 -1.19 -7.94 -12.64
C SER A 109 -0.13 -8.08 -11.55
N PRO A 110 -0.12 -7.21 -10.53
CA PRO A 110 0.77 -7.37 -9.40
C PRO A 110 0.47 -8.70 -8.72
N SER A 111 1.52 -9.36 -8.22
CA SER A 111 1.34 -10.64 -7.51
C SER A 111 0.88 -10.40 -6.08
N GLU A 112 1.37 -9.35 -5.44
CA GLU A 112 0.94 -8.91 -4.12
C GLU A 112 0.91 -7.39 -4.00
N ILE A 113 0.01 -6.91 -3.14
CA ILE A 113 -0.19 -5.49 -2.84
C ILE A 113 0.06 -5.27 -1.36
N TYR A 114 0.78 -4.17 -1.07
CA TYR A 114 1.10 -3.69 0.27
C TYR A 114 0.76 -2.20 0.41
N LEU A 115 0.58 -1.73 1.63
CA LEU A 115 0.71 -0.29 1.90
C LEU A 115 2.17 0.14 1.77
N ASN A 116 2.41 1.40 1.46
CA ASN A 116 3.77 1.88 1.25
C ASN A 116 4.60 1.90 2.55
N ASN A 117 3.98 2.16 3.71
CA ASN A 117 4.70 2.12 4.98
C ASN A 117 3.81 1.66 6.17
N PRO A 118 4.42 1.15 7.25
CA PRO A 118 3.67 0.62 8.38
C PRO A 118 2.89 1.67 9.16
N ASN A 119 3.28 2.95 9.18
CA ASN A 119 2.52 3.97 9.90
C ASN A 119 1.14 4.19 9.25
N GLN A 120 1.05 4.14 7.91
CA GLN A 120 -0.23 4.19 7.20
C GLN A 120 -1.13 3.00 7.59
N LEU A 121 -0.57 1.81 7.74
CA LEU A 121 -1.33 0.64 8.18
C LEU A 121 -1.98 0.88 9.55
N PHE A 122 -1.23 1.39 10.52
CA PHE A 122 -1.76 1.71 11.85
C PHE A 122 -2.77 2.87 11.87
N ALA A 123 -2.72 3.76 10.88
CA ALA A 123 -3.65 4.89 10.78
C ALA A 123 -4.96 4.52 10.07
N ILE A 124 -4.91 3.66 9.04
CA ILE A 124 -6.04 3.44 8.11
C ILE A 124 -6.75 2.10 8.40
N ALA A 125 -6.03 1.05 8.82
CA ALA A 125 -6.64 -0.25 9.08
C ALA A 125 -7.63 -0.18 10.25
N SER A 126 -8.77 -0.87 10.11
CA SER A 126 -9.82 -0.91 11.12
C SER A 126 -9.43 -1.72 12.35
N ASP A 127 -8.65 -2.77 12.14
CA ASP A 127 -8.18 -3.67 13.18
C ASP A 127 -6.70 -3.43 13.53
N THR A 128 -6.27 -3.95 14.67
CA THR A 128 -4.86 -3.93 15.06
C THR A 128 -4.03 -4.75 14.07
N PRO A 129 -3.06 -4.16 13.38
CA PRO A 129 -2.26 -4.86 12.38
C PRO A 129 -1.46 -6.03 12.97
N GLN A 130 -1.38 -7.10 12.22
CA GLN A 130 -0.54 -8.25 12.59
C GLN A 130 0.94 -7.89 12.51
N THR A 131 1.72 -8.34 13.48
CA THR A 131 3.17 -8.04 13.57
C THR A 131 3.94 -8.52 12.33
N GLY A 132 3.55 -9.64 11.73
CA GLY A 132 4.12 -10.15 10.48
C GLY A 132 3.97 -9.14 9.36
N THR A 133 2.74 -8.72 9.09
CA THR A 133 2.41 -7.72 8.07
C THR A 133 3.17 -6.40 8.27
N VAL A 134 3.24 -5.92 9.51
CA VAL A 134 3.98 -4.69 9.85
C VAL A 134 5.47 -4.82 9.49
N ARG A 135 6.09 -5.98 9.76
CA ARG A 135 7.50 -6.25 9.44
C ARG A 135 7.73 -6.33 7.93
N GLU A 136 6.85 -7.02 7.22
CA GLU A 136 6.91 -7.15 5.76
C GLU A 136 6.81 -5.78 5.09
N ILE A 137 5.80 -4.98 5.42
CA ILE A 137 5.64 -3.62 4.88
C ILE A 137 6.87 -2.76 5.18
N PHE A 138 7.38 -2.80 6.41
CA PHE A 138 8.59 -2.04 6.77
C PHE A 138 9.79 -2.47 5.96
N PHE A 139 10.02 -3.78 5.85
CA PHE A 139 11.17 -4.34 5.12
C PHE A 139 11.11 -3.98 3.62
N LEU A 140 9.94 -4.16 3.01
CA LEU A 140 9.71 -3.82 1.60
C LEU A 140 9.90 -2.32 1.36
N ASN A 141 9.31 -1.46 2.19
CA ASN A 141 9.45 -0.01 2.07
C ASN A 141 10.93 0.43 2.12
N MET A 142 11.69 -0.08 3.09
CA MET A 142 13.10 0.28 3.25
C MET A 142 13.97 -0.18 2.08
N LEU A 143 13.71 -1.36 1.51
CA LEU A 143 14.52 -1.89 0.41
C LEU A 143 14.11 -1.32 -0.95
N SER A 144 12.83 -1.10 -1.19
CA SER A 144 12.33 -0.58 -2.48
C SER A 144 12.87 0.81 -2.83
N GLN A 145 13.41 1.55 -1.84
CA GLN A 145 14.05 2.86 -2.07
C GLN A 145 15.33 2.77 -2.88
N SER A 146 16.06 1.65 -2.81
CA SER A 146 17.40 1.53 -3.41
C SER A 146 17.64 0.19 -4.13
N HIS A 147 16.70 -0.73 -4.05
CA HIS A 147 16.83 -2.08 -4.58
C HIS A 147 15.59 -2.51 -5.37
N ILE A 148 15.78 -3.44 -6.29
CA ILE A 148 14.67 -4.09 -6.99
C ILE A 148 14.15 -5.23 -6.12
N VAL A 149 12.92 -5.10 -5.65
CA VAL A 149 12.24 -6.11 -4.84
C VAL A 149 11.24 -6.87 -5.69
N SER A 150 11.22 -8.19 -5.53
CA SER A 150 10.30 -9.09 -6.23
C SER A 150 9.89 -10.26 -5.34
N LEU A 151 8.80 -10.93 -5.69
CA LEU A 151 8.35 -12.16 -5.01
C LEU A 151 9.10 -13.36 -5.59
N PRO A 152 9.73 -14.18 -4.74
CA PRO A 152 10.32 -15.45 -5.13
C PRO A 152 9.25 -16.57 -5.20
N GLU A 153 9.63 -17.73 -5.73
CA GLU A 153 8.78 -18.94 -5.63
C GLU A 153 8.72 -19.49 -4.20
N LYS A 154 9.77 -19.25 -3.40
CA LYS A 154 9.87 -19.64 -1.98
C LYS A 154 10.52 -18.53 -1.20
N GLY A 155 10.06 -18.30 0.04
CA GLY A 155 10.49 -17.18 0.88
C GLY A 155 9.59 -15.96 0.67
N ASP A 156 9.86 -14.89 1.39
CA ASP A 156 8.98 -13.72 1.41
C ASP A 156 9.43 -12.63 0.41
N CYS A 157 10.72 -12.52 0.12
CA CYS A 157 11.24 -11.43 -0.70
C CYS A 157 12.55 -11.81 -1.41
N LEU A 158 12.68 -11.44 -2.69
CA LEU A 158 13.91 -11.54 -3.48
C LEU A 158 14.39 -10.14 -3.87
N VAL A 159 15.60 -9.79 -3.42
CA VAL A 159 16.20 -8.47 -3.64
C VAL A 159 17.29 -8.57 -4.71
N ASP A 160 17.24 -7.68 -5.71
CA ASP A 160 18.16 -7.58 -6.85
C ASP A 160 18.33 -8.89 -7.65
N GLY A 161 17.32 -9.77 -7.57
CA GLY A 161 17.36 -11.09 -8.20
C GLY A 161 18.41 -12.04 -7.59
N LYS A 162 18.97 -11.72 -6.43
CA LYS A 162 20.11 -12.39 -5.82
C LYS A 162 19.91 -12.79 -4.37
N TRP A 163 19.35 -11.90 -3.58
CA TRP A 163 19.24 -12.08 -2.14
C TRP A 163 17.84 -12.50 -1.73
N LEU A 164 17.70 -13.73 -1.24
CA LEU A 164 16.44 -14.27 -0.75
C LEU A 164 16.31 -13.98 0.74
N PHE A 165 15.17 -13.42 1.14
CA PHE A 165 14.84 -13.12 2.52
C PHE A 165 13.57 -13.82 2.95
N GLU A 166 13.55 -14.20 4.22
CA GLU A 166 12.37 -14.64 4.95
C GLU A 166 12.14 -13.67 6.10
N ILE A 167 11.00 -12.99 6.10
CA ILE A 167 10.67 -11.92 7.05
C ILE A 167 9.88 -12.51 8.20
N GLY A 168 10.50 -13.45 8.94
CA GLY A 168 9.86 -14.20 10.01
C GLY A 168 10.09 -13.63 11.40
N GLY A 169 9.23 -14.07 12.35
CA GLY A 169 9.44 -13.93 13.78
C GLY A 169 9.99 -15.25 14.37
N LYS A 170 10.40 -15.22 15.65
CA LYS A 170 10.99 -16.35 16.37
C LYS A 170 10.13 -17.64 16.48
N ASN A 171 8.90 -17.62 15.96
CA ASN A 171 7.92 -18.70 16.08
C ASN A 171 7.29 -19.05 14.71
N LYS A 172 8.11 -19.29 13.70
CA LYS A 172 7.70 -20.06 12.52
C LYS A 172 8.40 -21.39 12.53
#